data_f9b68b21f93f8b12150d2a987cc0d859
#
_entry.id   f9b68b21f93f8b12150d2a987cc0d859
#
_cell.length_a   1.000
_cell.length_b   1.000
_cell.length_c   1.000
_cell.angle_alpha   90.00
_cell.angle_beta   90.00
_cell.angle_gamma   90.00
#
_symmetry.space_group_name_H-M   'P 1'
#
loop_
_entity.id
_entity.type
_entity.pdbx_description
1 polymer ?
#
loop_
_entity_poly.entity_id
_entity_poly.type
_entity_poly.pdbx_seq_one_letter_code
_entity_poly.pdbx_strand_id
1 'polypeptide(L)'
;MKRTFLIGLCIAAALIVRAAMPAVPDLGNARIIVLANNLENYYIHPNDGRGDYTEAQIAAKTGKIAEVMVASGADVLAFCEVEAKPDVLTHLAQAMNIEAGEEGLYVAVYDGIDVDWDSYYNNNIKSGFIYRSDKVQPYMSNYQATNVTYYKNTMRIQAWEELTTGERFTLSMNHFKAMSDDASKSKRIDNATWLVGALNSSSKVKDPDILIMGDLNCQMNEQAMTVILNAGFEEQLLEFDANAYSYIYKGTYELIDHAFANETMATQITGAAVWHTNTSQSYSQRYSDHDAVMVGLRLGDEEPIEDGIEQQEVYPNVQKVIRQGQIIIIRGGVEYTITGQRR
;
A
#
# COMPACT_ATOMS: atom_id res chain seq x y z
N MET A 1 -4.95 42.98 57.59
CA MET A 1 -4.45 43.06 56.22
C MET A 1 -4.04 41.66 55.79
N LYS A 2 -4.90 40.96 55.02
CA LYS A 2 -4.60 39.62 54.43
C LYS A 2 -4.07 39.86 53.05
N ARG A 3 -2.81 39.51 52.79
CA ARG A 3 -2.20 39.53 51.45
C ARG A 3 -2.51 38.20 50.74
N THR A 4 -3.36 38.25 49.75
CA THR A 4 -3.63 37.15 48.83
C THR A 4 -2.52 37.11 47.76
N PHE A 5 -1.70 36.05 47.74
CA PHE A 5 -0.75 35.80 46.67
C PHE A 5 -1.49 35.10 45.53
N LEU A 6 -1.61 35.78 44.40
CA LEU A 6 -2.07 35.19 43.13
C LEU A 6 -0.85 34.53 42.50
N ILE A 7 -0.80 33.19 42.49
CA ILE A 7 0.19 32.43 41.69
C ILE A 7 -0.38 32.31 40.27
N GLY A 8 0.16 33.12 39.38
CA GLY A 8 -0.13 32.99 37.96
C GLY A 8 0.57 31.77 37.40
N LEU A 9 -0.20 30.73 37.04
CA LEU A 9 0.28 29.55 36.32
C LEU A 9 0.44 29.92 34.85
N CYS A 10 1.67 30.26 34.43
CA CYS A 10 2.00 30.38 33.02
C CYS A 10 2.09 28.97 32.41
N ILE A 11 1.03 28.51 31.74
CA ILE A 11 1.08 27.36 30.88
C ILE A 11 1.80 27.81 29.61
N ALA A 12 3.09 27.50 29.50
CA ALA A 12 3.80 27.60 28.26
C ALA A 12 3.28 26.46 27.32
N ALA A 13 2.37 26.80 26.41
CA ALA A 13 2.05 25.92 25.31
C ALA A 13 3.29 25.84 24.40
N ALA A 14 4.07 24.77 24.52
CA ALA A 14 5.08 24.45 23.55
C ALA A 14 4.35 24.16 22.24
N LEU A 15 4.40 25.09 21.29
CA LEU A 15 4.06 24.84 19.90
C LEU A 15 5.07 23.82 19.38
N ILE A 16 4.69 22.54 19.40
CA ILE A 16 5.41 21.52 18.65
C ILE A 16 5.14 21.85 17.18
N VAL A 17 6.13 22.46 16.52
CA VAL A 17 6.10 22.60 15.07
C VAL A 17 6.21 21.17 14.53
N ARG A 18 5.07 20.58 14.19
CA ARG A 18 4.98 19.28 13.52
C ARG A 18 5.41 19.52 12.07
N ALA A 19 6.40 18.77 11.58
CA ALA A 19 6.69 18.80 10.15
C ALA A 19 5.41 18.41 9.40
N ALA A 20 5.08 19.18 8.36
CA ALA A 20 3.91 18.88 7.57
C ALA A 20 4.07 17.51 6.92
N MET A 21 3.04 16.67 7.00
CA MET A 21 2.99 15.41 6.29
C MET A 21 3.14 15.68 4.78
N PRO A 22 3.97 14.92 4.06
CA PRO A 22 4.04 15.03 2.60
C PRO A 22 2.67 14.84 1.97
N ALA A 23 2.42 15.51 0.84
CA ALA A 23 1.19 15.30 0.09
C ALA A 23 1.04 13.83 -0.30
N VAL A 24 -0.19 13.31 -0.24
CA VAL A 24 -0.49 11.97 -0.73
C VAL A 24 -0.22 11.93 -2.22
N PRO A 25 0.47 10.90 -2.75
CA PRO A 25 0.72 10.75 -4.17
C PRO A 25 -0.58 10.73 -4.99
N ASP A 26 -0.52 11.31 -6.17
CA ASP A 26 -1.59 11.20 -7.16
C ASP A 26 -1.52 9.81 -7.80
N LEU A 27 -2.58 9.02 -7.65
CA LEU A 27 -2.71 7.68 -8.20
C LEU A 27 -3.73 7.61 -9.35
N GLY A 28 -3.96 8.75 -10.00
CA GLY A 28 -4.89 8.85 -11.12
C GLY A 28 -6.35 8.73 -10.68
N ASN A 29 -7.16 8.11 -11.55
CA ASN A 29 -8.60 7.93 -11.31
C ASN A 29 -8.95 6.64 -10.54
N ALA A 30 -8.11 6.24 -9.59
CA ALA A 30 -8.28 5.04 -8.78
C ALA A 30 -9.65 5.01 -8.06
N ARG A 31 -10.30 3.84 -8.06
CA ARG A 31 -11.46 3.55 -7.21
C ARG A 31 -11.05 2.88 -5.91
N ILE A 32 -10.01 2.07 -5.95
CA ILE A 32 -9.41 1.38 -4.81
C ILE A 32 -7.95 1.79 -4.69
N ILE A 33 -7.52 2.12 -3.49
CA ILE A 33 -6.13 2.42 -3.17
C ILE A 33 -5.61 1.30 -2.25
N VAL A 34 -4.53 0.66 -2.70
CA VAL A 34 -3.81 -0.36 -1.91
C VAL A 34 -2.51 0.25 -1.41
N LEU A 35 -2.24 0.09 -0.12
CA LEU A 35 -1.01 0.55 0.52
C LEU A 35 -0.30 -0.62 1.18
N ALA A 36 1.02 -0.75 1.00
CA ALA A 36 1.86 -1.67 1.74
C ALA A 36 2.96 -0.93 2.49
N ASN A 37 3.23 -1.33 3.73
CA ASN A 37 4.29 -0.72 4.54
C ASN A 37 4.90 -1.69 5.55
N ASN A 38 6.22 -1.67 5.67
CA ASN A 38 6.94 -2.23 6.79
C ASN A 38 6.82 -1.27 7.99
N LEU A 39 6.34 -1.75 9.15
CA LEU A 39 6.09 -0.93 10.33
C LEU A 39 7.24 -0.92 11.35
N GLU A 40 8.44 -1.39 10.97
CA GLU A 40 9.64 -1.39 11.81
C GLU A 40 9.34 -1.93 13.22
N ASN A 41 8.99 -3.23 13.31
CA ASN A 41 8.69 -3.89 14.58
C ASN A 41 7.54 -3.20 15.39
N TYR A 42 6.34 -3.18 14.82
CA TYR A 42 5.16 -2.67 15.51
C TYR A 42 4.66 -3.70 16.54
N TYR A 43 4.94 -3.43 17.80
CA TYR A 43 4.57 -4.23 18.98
C TYR A 43 3.63 -3.43 19.87
N ILE A 44 2.65 -4.12 20.46
CA ILE A 44 1.72 -3.51 21.43
C ILE A 44 1.79 -4.17 22.81
N HIS A 45 2.46 -5.33 22.93
CA HIS A 45 2.65 -5.99 24.22
C HIS A 45 4.03 -5.61 24.78
N PRO A 46 4.08 -4.89 25.94
CA PRO A 46 5.33 -4.55 26.61
C PRO A 46 6.11 -5.81 26.98
N ASN A 47 7.41 -5.81 26.77
CA ASN A 47 8.32 -6.91 27.08
C ASN A 47 8.13 -8.19 26.25
N ASP A 48 7.46 -8.11 25.11
CA ASP A 48 7.30 -9.28 24.20
C ASP A 48 8.33 -9.20 23.06
N GLY A 49 9.55 -9.58 23.33
CA GLY A 49 10.54 -10.04 22.39
C GLY A 49 11.57 -9.05 21.86
N ARG A 50 11.29 -8.07 21.02
CA ARG A 50 12.33 -7.29 20.33
C ARG A 50 12.71 -5.97 20.98
N GLY A 51 12.11 -5.62 22.12
CA GLY A 51 12.43 -4.42 22.86
C GLY A 51 11.47 -4.15 24.00
N ASP A 52 12.01 -3.56 25.06
CA ASP A 52 11.19 -3.10 26.18
C ASP A 52 10.50 -1.78 25.79
N TYR A 53 9.37 -1.86 25.12
CA TYR A 53 8.56 -0.68 24.80
C TYR A 53 7.67 -0.32 25.97
N THR A 54 7.70 0.96 26.36
CA THR A 54 6.74 1.49 27.32
C THR A 54 5.37 1.70 26.67
N GLU A 55 4.30 1.68 27.46
CA GLU A 55 2.95 1.99 26.96
C GLU A 55 2.90 3.36 26.24
N ALA A 56 3.63 4.35 26.73
CA ALA A 56 3.70 5.66 26.09
C ALA A 56 4.37 5.62 24.69
N GLN A 57 5.41 4.80 24.51
CA GLN A 57 6.05 4.60 23.20
C GLN A 57 5.14 3.85 22.24
N ILE A 58 4.46 2.82 22.72
CA ILE A 58 3.46 2.06 21.95
C ILE A 58 2.34 3.01 21.49
N ALA A 59 1.74 3.77 22.41
CA ALA A 59 0.68 4.72 22.09
C ALA A 59 1.14 5.80 21.09
N ALA A 60 2.37 6.33 21.26
CA ALA A 60 2.93 7.34 20.35
C ALA A 60 3.16 6.77 18.94
N LYS A 61 3.70 5.55 18.81
CA LYS A 61 3.90 4.89 17.52
C LYS A 61 2.56 4.55 16.87
N THR A 62 1.63 3.95 17.60
CA THR A 62 0.27 3.64 17.13
C THR A 62 -0.43 4.89 16.60
N GLY A 63 -0.39 6.00 17.33
CA GLY A 63 -1.01 7.25 16.90
C GLY A 63 -0.40 7.82 15.63
N LYS A 64 0.94 7.76 15.46
CA LYS A 64 1.60 8.20 14.22
C LYS A 64 1.21 7.32 13.03
N ILE A 65 1.19 6.00 13.21
CA ILE A 65 0.78 5.08 12.14
C ILE A 65 -0.68 5.37 11.76
N ALA A 66 -1.60 5.45 12.73
CA ALA A 66 -3.01 5.71 12.48
C ALA A 66 -3.23 7.01 11.70
N GLU A 67 -2.57 8.11 12.11
CA GLU A 67 -2.64 9.40 11.42
C GLU A 67 -2.22 9.30 9.94
N VAL A 68 -1.08 8.68 9.66
CA VAL A 68 -0.57 8.53 8.29
C VAL A 68 -1.46 7.61 7.47
N MET A 69 -1.87 6.48 8.03
CA MET A 69 -2.70 5.50 7.31
C MET A 69 -4.08 6.07 6.97
N VAL A 70 -4.71 6.79 7.88
CA VAL A 70 -5.99 7.48 7.59
C VAL A 70 -5.80 8.58 6.55
N ALA A 71 -4.74 9.39 6.66
CA ALA A 71 -4.45 10.45 5.69
C ALA A 71 -4.15 9.91 4.28
N SER A 72 -3.64 8.67 4.15
CA SER A 72 -3.37 8.03 2.86
C SER A 72 -4.61 7.84 2.00
N GLY A 73 -5.79 7.73 2.62
CA GLY A 73 -7.03 7.37 1.96
C GLY A 73 -7.06 5.93 1.42
N ALA A 74 -6.10 5.07 1.82
CA ALA A 74 -6.02 3.70 1.35
C ALA A 74 -7.22 2.86 1.80
N ASP A 75 -7.71 2.01 0.90
CA ASP A 75 -8.87 1.13 1.10
C ASP A 75 -8.44 -0.27 1.56
N VAL A 76 -7.26 -0.72 1.12
CA VAL A 76 -6.60 -1.93 1.59
C VAL A 76 -5.20 -1.58 2.06
N LEU A 77 -4.92 -1.87 3.32
CA LEU A 77 -3.64 -1.60 3.97
C LEU A 77 -3.00 -2.94 4.35
N ALA A 78 -1.81 -3.17 3.82
CA ALA A 78 -1.02 -4.38 4.03
C ALA A 78 0.24 -4.04 4.82
N PHE A 79 0.50 -4.75 5.89
CA PHE A 79 1.59 -4.46 6.80
C PHE A 79 2.50 -5.66 7.01
N CYS A 80 3.78 -5.41 7.20
CA CYS A 80 4.74 -6.38 7.75
C CYS A 80 5.50 -5.79 8.94
N GLU A 81 6.32 -6.62 9.57
CA GLU A 81 6.94 -6.33 10.86
C GLU A 81 5.92 -5.92 11.96
N VAL A 82 4.79 -6.57 11.94
CA VAL A 82 3.77 -6.47 12.97
C VAL A 82 3.97 -7.62 13.95
N GLU A 83 3.84 -7.37 15.25
CA GLU A 83 3.90 -8.41 16.28
C GLU A 83 2.94 -9.57 15.96
N ALA A 84 3.41 -10.81 16.07
CA ALA A 84 2.66 -12.00 15.68
C ALA A 84 1.63 -12.42 16.74
N LYS A 85 0.77 -11.48 17.14
CA LYS A 85 -0.36 -11.67 18.05
C LYS A 85 -1.68 -11.32 17.38
N PRO A 86 -2.80 -11.98 17.74
CA PRO A 86 -4.06 -11.87 17.01
C PRO A 86 -4.73 -10.49 17.13
N ASP A 87 -4.47 -9.73 18.17
CA ASP A 87 -5.11 -8.46 18.51
C ASP A 87 -4.38 -7.22 17.96
N VAL A 88 -3.13 -7.34 17.51
CA VAL A 88 -2.28 -6.19 17.16
C VAL A 88 -2.86 -5.35 16.03
N LEU A 89 -3.28 -5.99 14.93
CA LEU A 89 -3.90 -5.25 13.82
C LEU A 89 -5.29 -4.73 14.18
N THR A 90 -6.03 -5.43 15.05
CA THR A 90 -7.30 -4.92 15.59
C THR A 90 -7.09 -3.67 16.43
N HIS A 91 -6.03 -3.65 17.25
CA HIS A 91 -5.64 -2.47 18.02
C HIS A 91 -5.30 -1.27 17.09
N LEU A 92 -4.55 -1.52 16.01
CA LEU A 92 -4.23 -0.48 15.03
C LEU A 92 -5.49 0.01 14.30
N ALA A 93 -6.36 -0.89 13.86
CA ALA A 93 -7.63 -0.54 13.21
C ALA A 93 -8.53 0.32 14.11
N GLN A 94 -8.58 0.02 15.41
CA GLN A 94 -9.29 0.85 16.40
C GLN A 94 -8.69 2.26 16.51
N ALA A 95 -7.36 2.38 16.53
CA ALA A 95 -6.70 3.68 16.55
C ALA A 95 -6.98 4.47 15.26
N MET A 96 -7.02 3.81 14.10
CA MET A 96 -7.40 4.42 12.82
C MET A 96 -8.87 4.86 12.80
N ASN A 97 -9.78 4.10 13.40
CA ASN A 97 -11.19 4.49 13.53
C ASN A 97 -11.35 5.73 14.42
N ILE A 98 -10.57 5.82 15.51
CA ILE A 98 -10.54 7.02 16.37
C ILE A 98 -10.02 8.22 15.59
N GLU A 99 -8.93 8.09 14.84
CA GLU A 99 -8.35 9.15 14.03
C GLU A 99 -9.31 9.61 12.91
N ALA A 100 -10.00 8.67 12.26
CA ALA A 100 -11.00 8.96 11.23
C ALA A 100 -12.30 9.56 11.81
N GLY A 101 -12.54 9.41 13.12
CA GLY A 101 -13.79 9.82 13.77
C GLY A 101 -14.99 8.94 13.39
N GLU A 102 -14.76 7.71 12.92
CA GLU A 102 -15.81 6.79 12.45
C GLU A 102 -15.53 5.36 12.94
N GLU A 103 -16.44 4.83 13.76
CA GLU A 103 -16.33 3.48 14.31
C GLU A 103 -16.60 2.41 13.24
N GLY A 104 -15.73 1.40 13.17
CA GLY A 104 -15.89 0.26 12.26
C GLY A 104 -15.56 0.54 10.79
N LEU A 105 -15.07 1.74 10.45
CA LEU A 105 -14.62 2.06 9.10
C LEU A 105 -13.43 1.19 8.70
N TYR A 106 -12.41 1.09 9.58
CA TYR A 106 -11.24 0.24 9.38
C TYR A 106 -11.39 -1.06 10.17
N VAL A 107 -11.20 -2.17 9.49
CA VAL A 107 -11.36 -3.52 10.06
C VAL A 107 -10.11 -4.35 9.77
N ALA A 108 -9.57 -5.01 10.78
CA ALA A 108 -8.46 -5.94 10.62
C ALA A 108 -8.95 -7.30 10.11
N VAL A 109 -8.23 -7.89 9.15
CA VAL A 109 -8.47 -9.27 8.74
C VAL A 109 -7.94 -10.20 9.83
N TYR A 110 -8.81 -10.99 10.42
CA TYR A 110 -8.42 -11.97 11.43
C TYR A 110 -7.57 -13.09 10.80
N ASP A 111 -6.44 -13.40 11.39
CA ASP A 111 -5.48 -14.39 10.89
C ASP A 111 -5.20 -15.53 11.86
N GLY A 112 -5.59 -15.40 13.14
CA GLY A 112 -5.39 -16.43 14.16
C GLY A 112 -3.93 -16.67 14.54
N ILE A 113 -3.01 -15.80 14.13
CA ILE A 113 -1.59 -15.95 14.44
C ILE A 113 -1.34 -15.50 15.86
N ASP A 114 -0.83 -16.42 16.66
CA ASP A 114 -0.39 -16.22 18.04
C ASP A 114 0.94 -16.94 18.24
N VAL A 115 2.03 -16.19 18.21
CA VAL A 115 3.40 -16.71 18.30
C VAL A 115 4.15 -15.91 19.35
N ASP A 116 4.70 -16.62 20.33
CA ASP A 116 5.62 -16.03 21.30
C ASP A 116 6.99 -15.77 20.69
N TRP A 117 7.75 -14.89 21.33
CA TRP A 117 9.11 -14.60 20.93
C TRP A 117 9.99 -15.86 20.98
N ASP A 118 10.64 -16.14 19.87
CA ASP A 118 11.68 -17.17 19.76
C ASP A 118 12.95 -16.53 19.20
N SER A 119 13.94 -16.37 20.06
CA SER A 119 15.22 -15.74 19.70
C SER A 119 16.01 -16.51 18.64
N TYR A 120 15.76 -17.80 18.51
CA TYR A 120 16.42 -18.65 17.52
C TYR A 120 15.82 -18.52 16.12
N TYR A 121 14.48 -18.45 16.04
CA TYR A 121 13.76 -18.37 14.76
C TYR A 121 13.32 -16.97 14.38
N ASN A 122 13.39 -16.02 15.28
CA ASN A 122 12.95 -14.63 15.05
C ASN A 122 11.49 -14.55 14.57
N ASN A 123 10.61 -15.33 15.22
CA ASN A 123 9.29 -15.73 14.70
C ASN A 123 8.14 -14.83 15.14
N ASN A 124 8.39 -13.78 15.90
CA ASN A 124 7.35 -13.01 16.55
C ASN A 124 6.82 -11.84 15.73
N ILE A 125 7.13 -11.79 14.45
CA ILE A 125 6.54 -10.82 13.52
C ILE A 125 5.71 -11.52 12.45
N LYS A 126 4.71 -10.80 11.94
CA LYS A 126 3.84 -11.27 10.87
C LYS A 126 3.58 -10.19 9.83
N SER A 127 3.00 -10.59 8.71
CA SER A 127 2.28 -9.74 7.78
C SER A 127 0.77 -9.88 8.01
N GLY A 128 0.00 -8.85 7.64
CA GLY A 128 -1.45 -8.89 7.72
C GLY A 128 -2.11 -7.66 7.12
N PHE A 129 -3.44 -7.56 7.24
CA PHE A 129 -4.24 -6.58 6.51
C PHE A 129 -5.23 -5.86 7.41
N ILE A 130 -5.43 -4.57 7.10
CA ILE A 130 -6.57 -3.75 7.53
C ILE A 130 -7.26 -3.24 6.26
N TYR A 131 -8.57 -3.07 6.29
CA TYR A 131 -9.31 -2.59 5.13
C TYR A 131 -10.45 -1.65 5.52
N ARG A 132 -10.89 -0.84 4.58
CA ARG A 132 -12.08 -0.01 4.69
C ARG A 132 -13.32 -0.84 4.38
N SER A 133 -14.16 -1.01 5.39
CA SER A 133 -15.36 -1.84 5.31
C SER A 133 -16.48 -1.28 4.41
N ASP A 134 -16.38 0.01 4.07
CA ASP A 134 -17.32 0.69 3.15
C ASP A 134 -16.89 0.62 1.68
N LYS A 135 -15.68 0.10 1.39
CA LYS A 135 -15.11 0.03 0.04
C LYS A 135 -14.86 -1.36 -0.45
N VAL A 136 -14.28 -2.20 0.40
CA VAL A 136 -13.89 -3.56 0.05
C VAL A 136 -14.26 -4.55 1.15
N GLN A 137 -14.29 -5.82 0.80
CA GLN A 137 -14.37 -6.90 1.77
C GLN A 137 -13.41 -8.03 1.43
N PRO A 138 -12.90 -8.77 2.44
CA PRO A 138 -12.17 -10.00 2.20
C PRO A 138 -13.06 -11.01 1.48
N TYR A 139 -12.59 -11.51 0.33
CA TYR A 139 -13.25 -12.60 -0.38
C TYR A 139 -12.58 -13.92 0.01
N MET A 140 -13.30 -14.77 0.73
CA MET A 140 -12.78 -15.98 1.36
C MET A 140 -11.78 -15.69 2.52
N SER A 141 -11.35 -16.74 3.21
CA SER A 141 -10.32 -16.65 4.25
C SER A 141 -8.94 -16.43 3.65
N ASN A 142 -8.11 -15.66 4.34
CA ASN A 142 -6.72 -15.46 3.93
C ASN A 142 -5.93 -16.80 3.89
N TYR A 143 -4.88 -16.78 3.09
CA TYR A 143 -3.94 -17.90 2.96
C TYR A 143 -2.57 -17.46 3.49
N GLN A 144 -1.99 -18.33 4.26
CA GLN A 144 -0.60 -18.23 4.70
C GLN A 144 0.22 -19.24 3.91
N ALA A 145 1.29 -18.80 3.26
CA ALA A 145 2.22 -19.71 2.62
C ALA A 145 3.01 -20.46 3.73
N THR A 146 2.65 -21.72 3.97
CA THR A 146 3.02 -22.46 5.18
C THR A 146 4.31 -23.26 5.09
N ASN A 147 4.95 -23.33 3.91
CA ASN A 147 6.09 -24.23 3.72
C ASN A 147 7.46 -23.63 4.08
N VAL A 148 7.47 -22.46 4.70
CA VAL A 148 8.72 -21.79 5.05
C VAL A 148 9.04 -22.06 6.51
N THR A 149 10.01 -22.89 6.77
CA THR A 149 10.41 -23.26 8.12
C THR A 149 10.80 -22.06 9.00
N TYR A 150 11.22 -20.96 8.39
CA TYR A 150 11.74 -19.77 9.09
C TYR A 150 10.89 -18.50 8.97
N TYR A 151 9.87 -18.45 8.07
CA TYR A 151 9.13 -17.22 7.78
C TYR A 151 7.62 -17.46 7.62
N LYS A 152 7.05 -18.32 8.43
CA LYS A 152 5.65 -18.78 8.34
C LYS A 152 4.61 -17.65 8.31
N ASN A 153 4.94 -16.52 8.93
CA ASN A 153 3.96 -15.47 9.19
C ASN A 153 4.14 -14.23 8.29
N THR A 154 5.16 -14.24 7.42
CA THR A 154 5.57 -13.02 6.68
C THR A 154 5.06 -12.97 5.25
N MET A 155 4.39 -14.01 4.78
CA MET A 155 3.77 -14.06 3.45
C MET A 155 2.29 -14.37 3.60
N ARG A 156 1.45 -13.42 3.22
CA ARG A 156 -0.02 -13.51 3.36
C ARG A 156 -0.69 -13.18 2.05
N ILE A 157 -1.63 -14.02 1.64
CA ILE A 157 -2.42 -13.85 0.42
C ILE A 157 -3.88 -13.68 0.82
N GLN A 158 -4.52 -12.62 0.31
CA GLN A 158 -5.94 -12.33 0.53
C GLN A 158 -6.58 -11.92 -0.79
N ALA A 159 -7.67 -12.58 -1.15
CA ALA A 159 -8.55 -12.11 -2.21
C ALA A 159 -9.51 -11.05 -1.67
N TRP A 160 -9.76 -10.02 -2.43
CA TRP A 160 -10.60 -8.87 -2.11
C TRP A 160 -11.73 -8.74 -3.10
N GLU A 161 -12.85 -8.17 -2.66
CA GLU A 161 -13.98 -7.81 -3.50
C GLU A 161 -14.29 -6.32 -3.30
N GLU A 162 -14.32 -5.55 -4.39
CA GLU A 162 -14.79 -4.16 -4.41
C GLU A 162 -16.31 -4.13 -4.25
N LEU A 163 -16.83 -3.44 -3.25
CA LEU A 163 -18.27 -3.46 -2.92
C LEU A 163 -19.13 -2.77 -3.96
N THR A 164 -18.57 -1.81 -4.70
CA THR A 164 -19.33 -1.04 -5.69
C THR A 164 -19.58 -1.83 -6.97
N THR A 165 -18.61 -2.59 -7.44
CA THR A 165 -18.67 -3.29 -8.73
C THR A 165 -18.81 -4.80 -8.57
N GLY A 166 -18.41 -5.36 -7.44
CA GLY A 166 -18.28 -6.81 -7.23
C GLY A 166 -17.03 -7.41 -7.86
N GLU A 167 -16.17 -6.57 -8.47
CA GLU A 167 -14.90 -7.00 -9.04
C GLU A 167 -13.93 -7.43 -7.95
N ARG A 168 -12.99 -8.28 -8.30
CA ARG A 168 -12.08 -8.92 -7.36
C ARG A 168 -10.64 -8.76 -7.78
N PHE A 169 -9.75 -8.90 -6.81
CA PHE A 169 -8.31 -9.04 -7.03
C PHE A 169 -7.69 -9.82 -5.88
N THR A 170 -6.47 -10.29 -6.10
CA THR A 170 -5.68 -10.98 -5.06
C THR A 170 -4.47 -10.14 -4.71
N LEU A 171 -4.30 -9.84 -3.42
CA LEU A 171 -3.12 -9.17 -2.87
C LEU A 171 -2.28 -10.16 -2.08
N SER A 172 -0.97 -10.21 -2.37
CA SER A 172 0.02 -10.86 -1.54
C SER A 172 0.86 -9.81 -0.82
N MET A 173 0.84 -9.81 0.52
CA MET A 173 1.75 -9.03 1.37
C MET A 173 2.92 -9.89 1.80
N ASN A 174 4.13 -9.39 1.58
CA ASN A 174 5.36 -10.16 1.74
C ASN A 174 6.38 -9.41 2.57
N HIS A 175 7.16 -10.18 3.35
CA HIS A 175 8.38 -9.71 3.98
C HIS A 175 9.44 -10.80 3.81
N PHE A 176 10.36 -10.60 2.86
CA PHE A 176 11.39 -11.55 2.54
C PHE A 176 12.55 -11.48 3.54
N LYS A 177 13.48 -12.42 3.43
CA LYS A 177 14.64 -12.46 4.32
C LYS A 177 15.51 -11.21 4.17
N ALA A 178 15.66 -10.48 5.28
CA ALA A 178 16.62 -9.38 5.41
C ALA A 178 18.07 -9.86 5.31
N MET A 179 19.00 -8.94 5.28
CA MET A 179 20.46 -9.10 5.22
C MET A 179 21.04 -9.32 3.82
N SER A 180 22.31 -8.91 3.65
CA SER A 180 22.98 -8.87 2.33
C SER A 180 23.94 -10.04 2.09
N ASP A 181 24.08 -10.97 3.05
CA ASP A 181 24.94 -12.15 2.90
C ASP A 181 24.34 -13.18 1.92
N ASP A 182 25.18 -14.05 1.36
CA ASP A 182 24.78 -15.01 0.33
C ASP A 182 23.74 -16.03 0.82
N ALA A 183 23.77 -16.40 2.10
CA ALA A 183 22.76 -17.29 2.67
C ALA A 183 21.39 -16.61 2.73
N SER A 184 21.35 -15.32 3.04
CA SER A 184 20.12 -14.53 3.04
C SER A 184 19.60 -14.29 1.62
N LYS A 185 20.47 -14.04 0.64
CA LYS A 185 20.10 -13.97 -0.78
C LYS A 185 19.48 -15.28 -1.28
N SER A 186 20.08 -16.43 -0.93
CA SER A 186 19.53 -17.74 -1.27
C SER A 186 18.11 -17.93 -0.69
N LYS A 187 17.89 -17.50 0.55
CA LYS A 187 16.56 -17.56 1.19
C LYS A 187 15.55 -16.64 0.52
N ARG A 188 15.95 -15.49 -0.01
CA ARG A 188 15.05 -14.64 -0.80
C ARG A 188 14.62 -15.30 -2.11
N ILE A 189 15.52 -16.05 -2.76
CA ILE A 189 15.18 -16.86 -3.94
C ILE A 189 14.15 -17.93 -3.56
N ASP A 190 14.30 -18.59 -2.43
CA ASP A 190 13.32 -19.55 -1.92
C ASP A 190 11.98 -18.84 -1.63
N ASN A 191 12.01 -17.67 -0.98
CA ASN A 191 10.80 -16.88 -0.73
C ASN A 191 10.06 -16.54 -2.04
N ALA A 192 10.76 -16.04 -3.05
CA ALA A 192 10.19 -15.71 -4.35
C ALA A 192 9.61 -16.95 -5.05
N THR A 193 10.34 -18.07 -5.03
CA THR A 193 9.88 -19.35 -5.62
C THR A 193 8.59 -19.85 -4.98
N TRP A 194 8.49 -19.74 -3.67
CA TRP A 194 7.29 -20.16 -2.95
C TRP A 194 6.12 -19.21 -3.12
N LEU A 195 6.38 -17.91 -3.15
CA LEU A 195 5.36 -16.93 -3.46
C LEU A 195 4.71 -17.23 -4.80
N VAL A 196 5.50 -17.36 -5.85
CA VAL A 196 5.03 -17.68 -7.20
C VAL A 196 4.29 -19.03 -7.22
N GLY A 197 4.85 -20.05 -6.56
CA GLY A 197 4.20 -21.36 -6.43
C GLY A 197 2.86 -21.30 -5.71
N ALA A 198 2.75 -20.50 -4.65
CA ALA A 198 1.51 -20.31 -3.90
C ALA A 198 0.45 -19.55 -4.72
N LEU A 199 0.84 -18.51 -5.45
CA LEU A 199 -0.07 -17.74 -6.30
C LEU A 199 -0.61 -18.59 -7.46
N ASN A 200 0.21 -19.44 -8.04
CA ASN A 200 -0.20 -20.32 -9.16
C ASN A 200 -1.04 -21.53 -8.71
N SER A 201 -0.90 -22.01 -7.47
CA SER A 201 -1.53 -23.26 -7.03
C SER A 201 -2.58 -23.12 -5.95
N SER A 202 -2.67 -21.95 -5.29
CA SER A 202 -3.59 -21.74 -4.18
C SER A 202 -5.04 -21.70 -4.63
N SER A 203 -5.89 -22.49 -3.98
CA SER A 203 -7.34 -22.36 -4.14
C SER A 203 -7.91 -21.04 -3.60
N LYS A 204 -7.09 -20.21 -2.97
CA LYS A 204 -7.45 -18.88 -2.44
C LYS A 204 -7.26 -17.75 -3.46
N VAL A 205 -6.48 -17.99 -4.51
CA VAL A 205 -6.40 -17.12 -5.68
C VAL A 205 -7.57 -17.50 -6.59
N LYS A 206 -8.56 -16.66 -6.66
CA LYS A 206 -9.82 -16.92 -7.38
C LYS A 206 -10.06 -15.98 -8.55
N ASP A 207 -9.20 -15.01 -8.67
CA ASP A 207 -9.26 -13.97 -9.69
C ASP A 207 -7.92 -13.93 -10.43
N PRO A 208 -7.89 -13.68 -11.74
CA PRO A 208 -6.66 -13.56 -12.49
C PRO A 208 -5.83 -12.34 -12.09
N ASP A 209 -6.42 -11.33 -11.45
CA ASP A 209 -5.78 -10.07 -11.12
C ASP A 209 -4.98 -10.19 -9.82
N ILE A 210 -3.66 -10.22 -9.95
CA ILE A 210 -2.76 -10.48 -8.83
C ILE A 210 -1.78 -9.33 -8.64
N LEU A 211 -1.76 -8.81 -7.40
CA LEU A 211 -0.83 -7.79 -6.93
C LEU A 211 0.07 -8.39 -5.83
N ILE A 212 1.38 -8.27 -6.00
CA ILE A 212 2.39 -8.63 -5.01
C ILE A 212 2.97 -7.35 -4.44
N MET A 213 2.89 -7.15 -3.12
CA MET A 213 3.45 -5.98 -2.46
C MET A 213 4.23 -6.36 -1.20
N GLY A 214 5.06 -5.44 -0.73
CA GLY A 214 5.74 -5.49 0.56
C GLY A 214 7.25 -5.36 0.48
N ASP A 215 7.88 -5.53 1.63
CA ASP A 215 9.32 -5.49 1.80
C ASP A 215 9.93 -6.81 1.32
N LEU A 216 10.47 -6.81 0.10
CA LEU A 216 11.13 -7.98 -0.47
C LEU A 216 12.63 -8.03 -0.10
N ASN A 217 13.13 -7.03 0.63
CA ASN A 217 14.51 -6.95 1.13
C ASN A 217 15.57 -7.13 0.03
N CYS A 218 15.23 -6.83 -1.22
CA CYS A 218 16.14 -6.93 -2.35
C CYS A 218 15.85 -5.88 -3.42
N GLN A 219 16.90 -5.50 -4.13
CA GLN A 219 16.81 -4.61 -5.28
C GLN A 219 16.53 -5.40 -6.56
N MET A 220 16.07 -4.73 -7.60
CA MET A 220 15.66 -5.34 -8.89
C MET A 220 16.73 -6.20 -9.58
N ASN A 221 18.01 -5.97 -9.29
CA ASN A 221 19.11 -6.74 -9.87
C ASN A 221 19.39 -8.08 -9.14
N GLU A 222 18.66 -8.41 -8.08
CA GLU A 222 18.82 -9.68 -7.37
C GLU A 222 18.05 -10.83 -8.05
N GLN A 223 18.56 -12.05 -7.90
CA GLN A 223 17.98 -13.24 -8.52
C GLN A 223 16.55 -13.54 -8.02
N ALA A 224 16.20 -13.18 -6.80
CA ALA A 224 14.85 -13.32 -6.28
C ALA A 224 13.83 -12.52 -7.13
N MET A 225 14.19 -11.32 -7.59
CA MET A 225 13.35 -10.53 -8.49
C MET A 225 13.20 -11.20 -9.86
N THR A 226 14.28 -11.80 -10.38
CA THR A 226 14.23 -12.57 -11.62
C THR A 226 13.21 -13.70 -11.56
N VAL A 227 13.02 -14.35 -10.40
CA VAL A 227 12.00 -15.41 -10.22
C VAL A 227 10.59 -14.83 -10.39
N ILE A 228 10.31 -13.67 -9.81
CA ILE A 228 9.01 -13.00 -9.89
C ILE A 228 8.75 -12.52 -11.34
N LEU A 229 9.73 -11.86 -11.96
CA LEU A 229 9.65 -11.39 -13.35
C LEU A 229 9.41 -12.54 -14.33
N ASN A 230 10.14 -13.67 -14.19
CA ASN A 230 9.97 -14.84 -15.05
C ASN A 230 8.62 -15.54 -14.87
N ALA A 231 7.92 -15.27 -13.79
CA ALA A 231 6.56 -15.74 -13.57
C ALA A 231 5.47 -14.85 -14.20
N GLY A 232 5.87 -13.79 -14.91
CA GLY A 232 4.97 -12.90 -15.64
C GLY A 232 4.45 -11.73 -14.81
N PHE A 233 5.17 -11.33 -13.75
CA PHE A 233 4.87 -10.13 -12.99
C PHE A 233 5.79 -8.98 -13.38
N GLU A 234 5.27 -7.76 -13.39
CA GLU A 234 5.97 -6.53 -13.74
C GLU A 234 6.02 -5.60 -12.53
N GLU A 235 7.15 -4.94 -12.31
CA GLU A 235 7.34 -4.00 -11.20
C GLU A 235 6.70 -2.65 -11.52
N GLN A 236 5.73 -2.24 -10.71
CA GLN A 236 4.87 -1.12 -11.02
C GLN A 236 5.43 0.23 -10.53
N LEU A 237 6.17 0.28 -9.43
CA LEU A 237 6.72 1.55 -8.94
C LEU A 237 7.70 2.17 -9.94
N LEU A 238 8.54 1.33 -10.57
CA LEU A 238 9.53 1.78 -11.56
C LEU A 238 8.90 2.13 -12.91
N GLU A 239 7.71 1.61 -13.20
CA GLU A 239 6.94 2.01 -14.37
C GLU A 239 6.46 3.46 -14.27
N PHE A 240 6.04 3.90 -13.07
CA PHE A 240 5.56 5.27 -12.81
C PHE A 240 6.68 6.24 -12.38
N ASP A 241 7.72 5.77 -11.68
CA ASP A 241 8.89 6.55 -11.28
C ASP A 241 10.19 5.73 -11.35
N ALA A 242 10.97 5.94 -12.39
CA ALA A 242 12.25 5.24 -12.60
C ALA A 242 13.29 5.49 -11.48
N ASN A 243 13.06 6.45 -10.59
CA ASN A 243 13.94 6.78 -9.47
C ASN A 243 13.30 6.45 -8.11
N ALA A 244 12.23 5.65 -8.09
CA ALA A 244 11.56 5.26 -6.87
C ALA A 244 12.53 4.64 -5.86
N TYR A 245 12.36 5.00 -4.60
CA TYR A 245 13.07 4.38 -3.46
C TYR A 245 12.14 4.34 -2.26
N SER A 246 12.29 3.33 -1.41
CA SER A 246 11.46 3.14 -0.22
C SER A 246 12.25 3.14 1.09
N TYR A 247 13.58 3.04 0.99
CA TYR A 247 14.47 2.88 2.12
C TYR A 247 15.78 3.67 1.92
N ILE A 248 16.40 4.13 3.00
CA ILE A 248 17.70 4.80 2.95
C ILE A 248 18.67 4.09 3.90
N TYR A 249 19.66 3.41 3.34
CA TYR A 249 20.70 2.75 4.11
C TYR A 249 22.03 3.49 3.98
N LYS A 250 22.55 4.02 5.10
CA LYS A 250 23.84 4.75 5.14
C LYS A 250 23.97 5.83 4.05
N GLY A 251 22.88 6.50 3.71
CA GLY A 251 22.83 7.55 2.69
C GLY A 251 22.66 7.04 1.26
N THR A 252 22.49 5.74 1.05
CA THR A 252 22.13 5.14 -0.23
C THR A 252 20.61 4.95 -0.30
N TYR A 253 19.99 5.42 -1.38
CA TYR A 253 18.58 5.26 -1.67
C TYR A 253 18.37 3.88 -2.30
N GLU A 254 17.47 3.09 -1.73
CA GLU A 254 17.22 1.71 -2.14
C GLU A 254 15.72 1.49 -2.33
N LEU A 255 15.34 0.82 -3.43
CA LEU A 255 13.99 0.29 -3.61
C LEU A 255 14.00 -1.18 -3.19
N ILE A 256 13.43 -1.46 -2.02
CA ILE A 256 13.33 -2.81 -1.44
C ILE A 256 11.90 -3.17 -1.05
N ASP A 257 11.02 -2.18 -0.96
CA ASP A 257 9.57 -2.37 -0.92
C ASP A 257 9.03 -2.22 -2.34
N HIS A 258 8.29 -3.20 -2.81
CA HIS A 258 7.90 -3.35 -4.21
C HIS A 258 6.39 -3.50 -4.39
N ALA A 259 5.95 -3.25 -5.62
CA ALA A 259 4.61 -3.55 -6.10
C ALA A 259 4.71 -4.22 -7.47
N PHE A 260 4.42 -5.53 -7.55
CA PHE A 260 4.40 -6.26 -8.81
C PHE A 260 2.98 -6.63 -9.18
N ALA A 261 2.64 -6.50 -10.44
CA ALA A 261 1.36 -6.91 -11.01
C ALA A 261 1.58 -7.93 -12.13
N ASN A 262 0.67 -8.91 -12.25
CA ASN A 262 0.62 -9.71 -13.45
C ASN A 262 -0.08 -8.96 -14.61
N GLU A 263 -0.03 -9.49 -15.82
CA GLU A 263 -0.51 -8.84 -17.05
C GLU A 263 -1.93 -8.27 -16.91
N THR A 264 -2.88 -9.03 -16.37
CA THR A 264 -4.28 -8.59 -16.23
C THR A 264 -4.43 -7.48 -15.19
N MET A 265 -3.76 -7.58 -14.04
CA MET A 265 -3.76 -6.55 -13.02
C MET A 265 -3.06 -5.27 -13.49
N ALA A 266 -1.96 -5.37 -14.23
CA ALA A 266 -1.20 -4.21 -14.71
C ALA A 266 -2.06 -3.27 -15.57
N THR A 267 -3.00 -3.81 -16.35
CA THR A 267 -3.93 -3.00 -17.16
C THR A 267 -4.96 -2.21 -16.34
N GLN A 268 -5.13 -2.52 -15.06
CA GLN A 268 -6.09 -1.93 -14.15
C GLN A 268 -5.43 -1.00 -13.11
N ILE A 269 -4.10 -0.82 -13.18
CA ILE A 269 -3.36 0.11 -12.33
C ILE A 269 -3.43 1.51 -12.92
N THR A 270 -3.91 2.46 -12.13
CA THR A 270 -4.03 3.87 -12.53
C THR A 270 -2.85 4.73 -12.09
N GLY A 271 -2.07 4.25 -11.14
CA GLY A 271 -0.88 4.91 -10.61
C GLY A 271 -0.20 4.05 -9.56
N ALA A 272 1.12 4.20 -9.41
CA ALA A 272 1.90 3.59 -8.34
C ALA A 272 2.97 4.58 -7.85
N ALA A 273 3.17 4.65 -6.55
CA ALA A 273 4.12 5.60 -5.97
C ALA A 273 4.64 5.15 -4.61
N VAL A 274 5.79 5.67 -4.22
CA VAL A 274 6.28 5.64 -2.84
C VAL A 274 5.91 6.93 -2.14
N TRP A 275 5.26 6.82 -0.98
CA TRP A 275 4.90 7.98 -0.18
C TRP A 275 5.92 8.21 0.93
N HIS A 276 6.80 9.19 0.74
CA HIS A 276 7.95 9.47 1.62
C HIS A 276 7.55 10.09 2.98
N THR A 277 6.82 9.33 3.79
CA THR A 277 6.38 9.76 5.13
C THR A 277 7.40 9.47 6.23
N ASN A 278 8.38 8.62 5.96
CA ASN A 278 9.37 8.17 6.94
C ASN A 278 10.80 8.57 6.56
N THR A 279 11.29 8.20 5.38
CA THR A 279 12.68 8.45 4.98
C THR A 279 13.00 9.94 4.85
N SER A 280 12.00 10.78 4.55
CA SER A 280 12.10 12.25 4.53
C SER A 280 12.08 12.89 5.92
N GLN A 281 11.78 12.13 6.98
CA GLN A 281 11.60 12.63 8.34
C GLN A 281 12.80 12.32 9.24
N SER A 282 12.94 13.11 10.31
CA SER A 282 13.90 12.77 11.36
C SER A 282 13.48 11.52 12.13
N TYR A 283 14.44 10.82 12.74
CA TYR A 283 14.21 9.60 13.50
C TYR A 283 13.08 9.73 14.56
N SER A 284 12.98 10.89 15.22
CA SER A 284 11.95 11.13 16.24
C SER A 284 10.54 11.38 15.67
N GLN A 285 10.43 11.66 14.37
CA GLN A 285 9.17 12.01 13.72
C GLN A 285 8.60 10.86 12.91
N ARG A 286 9.42 9.95 12.39
CA ARG A 286 8.99 8.79 11.65
C ARG A 286 8.44 7.68 12.55
N TYR A 287 7.62 6.81 12.01
CA TYR A 287 7.12 5.61 12.69
C TYR A 287 7.77 4.33 12.16
N SER A 288 8.47 4.41 11.04
CA SER A 288 9.18 3.31 10.38
C SER A 288 10.47 3.84 9.74
N ASP A 289 11.39 2.96 9.38
CA ASP A 289 12.54 3.25 8.52
C ASP A 289 12.25 3.01 7.03
N HIS A 290 11.09 2.45 6.69
CA HIS A 290 10.57 2.26 5.35
C HIS A 290 9.46 3.25 5.02
N ASP A 291 9.41 3.73 3.78
CA ASP A 291 8.27 4.47 3.25
C ASP A 291 7.17 3.52 2.77
N ALA A 292 5.94 3.99 2.78
CA ALA A 292 4.82 3.23 2.27
C ALA A 292 4.81 3.22 0.74
N VAL A 293 4.50 2.07 0.13
CA VAL A 293 4.24 1.94 -1.30
C VAL A 293 2.74 1.88 -1.55
N MET A 294 2.27 2.61 -2.57
CA MET A 294 0.85 2.78 -2.86
C MET A 294 0.57 2.45 -4.32
N VAL A 295 -0.56 1.80 -4.57
CA VAL A 295 -1.06 1.45 -5.91
C VAL A 295 -2.53 1.84 -6.00
N GLY A 296 -2.88 2.59 -7.03
CA GLY A 296 -4.27 2.89 -7.39
C GLY A 296 -4.80 1.87 -8.37
N LEU A 297 -6.00 1.34 -8.10
CA LEU A 297 -6.67 0.35 -8.93
C LEU A 297 -8.01 0.87 -9.44
N ARG A 298 -8.33 0.49 -10.66
CA ARG A 298 -9.65 0.63 -11.23
C ARG A 298 -10.05 -0.72 -11.86
N LEU A 299 -10.72 -1.53 -11.07
CA LEU A 299 -11.05 -2.92 -11.41
C LEU A 299 -12.23 -3.01 -12.37
N GLY A 300 -12.23 -4.06 -13.20
CA GLY A 300 -13.30 -4.40 -14.15
C GLY A 300 -13.01 -3.92 -15.56
N ASP A 301 -13.81 -4.43 -16.51
CA ASP A 301 -13.76 -3.99 -17.90
C ASP A 301 -14.14 -2.51 -17.97
N GLU A 302 -13.17 -1.67 -18.13
CA GLU A 302 -13.44 -0.28 -18.41
C GLU A 302 -13.99 -0.15 -19.83
N GLU A 303 -15.16 0.50 -19.94
CA GLU A 303 -15.42 1.26 -21.17
C GLU A 303 -14.15 2.09 -21.41
N PRO A 304 -13.56 2.04 -22.62
CA PRO A 304 -12.34 2.80 -22.91
C PRO A 304 -12.50 4.20 -22.34
N ILE A 305 -11.55 4.63 -21.50
CA ILE A 305 -11.56 6.01 -21.03
C ILE A 305 -11.57 6.86 -22.30
N GLU A 306 -12.73 7.42 -22.65
CA GLU A 306 -12.74 8.52 -23.59
C GLU A 306 -11.86 9.57 -22.96
N ASP A 307 -10.63 9.68 -23.46
CA ASP A 307 -9.64 10.65 -23.03
C ASP A 307 -10.36 11.97 -22.72
N GLY A 308 -10.34 12.40 -21.47
CA GLY A 308 -10.95 13.56 -20.83
C GLY A 308 -11.41 14.73 -21.66
N ILE A 309 -12.06 14.48 -22.76
CA ILE A 309 -12.95 15.40 -23.44
C ILE A 309 -14.23 15.33 -22.60
N GLU A 310 -14.40 16.28 -21.66
CA GLU A 310 -15.72 16.64 -21.14
C GLU A 310 -16.74 16.35 -22.23
N GLN A 311 -17.78 15.56 -21.93
CA GLN A 311 -18.91 15.41 -22.86
C GLN A 311 -19.34 16.81 -23.25
N GLN A 312 -18.74 17.34 -24.29
CA GLN A 312 -19.25 18.54 -24.93
C GLN A 312 -20.65 18.15 -25.35
N GLU A 313 -21.64 18.86 -24.81
CA GLU A 313 -23.03 18.72 -25.19
C GLU A 313 -23.08 18.39 -26.68
N VAL A 314 -23.64 17.22 -26.99
CA VAL A 314 -23.85 16.78 -28.38
C VAL A 314 -24.77 17.83 -29.00
N TYR A 315 -24.16 18.81 -29.65
CA TYR A 315 -24.94 19.74 -30.44
C TYR A 315 -25.56 18.92 -31.58
N PRO A 316 -26.88 18.75 -31.64
CA PRO A 316 -27.54 17.81 -32.54
C PRO A 316 -27.33 18.08 -34.03
N ASN A 317 -26.49 19.04 -34.41
CA ASN A 317 -26.21 19.48 -35.77
C ASN A 317 -24.71 19.55 -36.11
N VAL A 318 -23.84 18.78 -35.38
CA VAL A 318 -22.42 18.71 -35.73
C VAL A 318 -22.12 17.32 -36.32
N GLN A 319 -21.62 17.28 -37.55
CA GLN A 319 -21.20 16.06 -38.22
C GLN A 319 -19.70 16.10 -38.51
N LYS A 320 -19.00 15.00 -38.25
CA LYS A 320 -17.62 14.79 -38.64
C LYS A 320 -17.58 13.90 -39.89
N VAL A 321 -17.05 14.42 -40.98
CA VAL A 321 -16.96 13.67 -42.25
C VAL A 321 -15.52 13.65 -42.75
N ILE A 322 -15.15 12.61 -43.46
CA ILE A 322 -13.86 12.50 -44.15
C ILE A 322 -14.09 12.71 -45.64
N ARG A 323 -13.50 13.75 -46.22
CA ARG A 323 -13.50 13.96 -47.68
C ARG A 323 -12.09 14.15 -48.17
N GLN A 324 -11.71 13.37 -49.19
CA GLN A 324 -10.36 13.38 -49.77
C GLN A 324 -9.23 13.23 -48.74
N GLY A 325 -9.43 12.36 -47.72
CA GLY A 325 -8.45 12.15 -46.65
C GLY A 325 -8.33 13.24 -45.60
N GLN A 326 -9.20 14.27 -45.63
CA GLN A 326 -9.24 15.35 -44.63
C GLN A 326 -10.49 15.26 -43.77
N ILE A 327 -10.31 15.48 -42.47
CA ILE A 327 -11.42 15.57 -41.51
C ILE A 327 -12.06 16.95 -41.63
N ILE A 328 -13.37 16.97 -41.86
CA ILE A 328 -14.19 18.17 -41.97
C ILE A 328 -15.26 18.11 -40.90
N ILE A 329 -15.44 19.19 -40.16
CA ILE A 329 -16.50 19.35 -39.14
C ILE A 329 -17.59 20.21 -39.77
N ILE A 330 -18.82 19.67 -39.86
CA ILE A 330 -19.99 20.40 -40.35
C ILE A 330 -20.82 20.81 -39.14
N ARG A 331 -21.01 22.13 -38.96
CA ARG A 331 -21.83 22.68 -37.88
C ARG A 331 -22.86 23.65 -38.48
N GLY A 332 -24.14 23.36 -38.30
CA GLY A 332 -25.21 24.18 -38.86
C GLY A 332 -25.14 24.38 -40.39
N GLY A 333 -24.67 23.32 -41.11
CA GLY A 333 -24.52 23.40 -42.58
C GLY A 333 -23.24 24.10 -43.08
N VAL A 334 -22.39 24.57 -42.19
CA VAL A 334 -21.10 25.22 -42.52
C VAL A 334 -19.95 24.24 -42.25
N GLU A 335 -19.02 24.16 -43.20
CA GLU A 335 -17.84 23.28 -43.10
C GLU A 335 -16.66 24.03 -42.43
N TYR A 336 -15.94 23.28 -41.55
CA TYR A 336 -14.76 23.78 -40.85
C TYR A 336 -13.62 22.74 -40.94
N THR A 337 -12.39 23.25 -40.91
CA THR A 337 -11.21 22.38 -40.70
C THR A 337 -11.15 21.93 -39.26
N ILE A 338 -10.31 20.90 -38.95
CA ILE A 338 -10.05 20.43 -37.58
C ILE A 338 -9.47 21.53 -36.67
N THR A 339 -8.90 22.55 -37.25
CA THR A 339 -8.36 23.77 -36.54
C THR A 339 -9.39 24.86 -36.38
N GLY A 340 -10.67 24.61 -36.75
CA GLY A 340 -11.76 25.58 -36.58
C GLY A 340 -11.87 26.66 -37.68
N GLN A 341 -11.08 26.60 -38.74
CA GLN A 341 -11.20 27.55 -39.88
C GLN A 341 -12.39 27.15 -40.76
N ARG A 342 -13.23 28.15 -41.07
CA ARG A 342 -14.37 27.96 -41.99
C ARG A 342 -13.84 27.72 -43.41
N ARG A 343 -14.41 26.74 -44.09
CA ARG A 343 -14.15 26.38 -45.51
C ARG A 343 -15.14 27.05 -46.44
#